data_e0ac0287f0b66eb442d2d8ab14305ca7
#
_entry.id   e0ac0287f0b66eb442d2d8ab14305ca7
#
_cell.length_a   1.000
_cell.length_b   1.000
_cell.length_c   1.000
_cell.angle_alpha   90.00
_cell.angle_beta   90.00
_cell.angle_gamma   90.00
#
_symmetry.space_group_name_H-M   'P 1'
#
loop_
_entity.id
_entity.type
_entity.pdbx_description
1 polymer ?
#
loop_
_entity_poly.entity_id
_entity_poly.type
_entity_poly.pdbx_seq_one_letter_code
_entity_poly.pdbx_strand_id
1 'polypeptide(L)'
;MDVMTKQVYYADKVIIFTSDYQTSEGKTLFVPEGREVNIHRVLKALDDTRSLTVWSPDVKTIFDRFCRQFTRVDAAGGAVVATDGRILMIRRRGFWDLPKGHREQGEEVQDCALREVAEECGIDPSLVTVGSEITRTLHFYWDAGQGRWEMKLTVWYRMSYAGDPRHVTPQTEEDITDIEWFEPEQAACNAALSYKTIREVIDKLKN
;
A
#
# COMPACT_ATOMS: atom_id res chain seq x y z
N MET A 1 15.06 -13.28 21.49
CA MET A 1 14.52 -11.93 21.22
C MET A 1 13.71 -12.04 19.98
N ASP A 2 12.46 -11.62 20.02
CA ASP A 2 11.62 -11.60 18.82
C ASP A 2 12.20 -10.60 17.83
N VAL A 3 12.44 -11.06 16.62
CA VAL A 3 12.93 -10.21 15.53
C VAL A 3 11.81 -9.26 15.12
N MET A 4 11.99 -7.97 15.41
CA MET A 4 11.05 -6.95 14.96
C MET A 4 11.43 -6.48 13.56
N THR A 5 10.46 -6.52 12.65
CA THR A 5 10.62 -6.00 11.30
C THR A 5 9.47 -5.05 10.97
N LYS A 6 9.80 -3.89 10.38
CA LYS A 6 8.85 -2.90 9.85
C LYS A 6 9.22 -2.59 8.41
N GLN A 7 8.22 -2.44 7.56
CA GLN A 7 8.40 -2.13 6.15
C GLN A 7 7.74 -0.81 5.78
N VAL A 8 8.42 -0.06 4.91
CA VAL A 8 7.90 1.18 4.32
C VAL A 8 8.31 1.21 2.84
N TYR A 9 7.45 1.74 1.99
CA TYR A 9 7.69 1.80 0.56
C TYR A 9 7.94 3.23 0.09
N TYR A 10 8.77 3.36 -0.95
CA TYR A 10 9.00 4.62 -1.67
C TYR A 10 9.09 4.32 -3.16
N ALA A 11 8.11 4.77 -3.93
CA ALA A 11 7.96 4.39 -5.34
C ALA A 11 7.99 2.85 -5.51
N ASP A 12 8.90 2.32 -6.31
CA ASP A 12 9.13 0.89 -6.53
C ASP A 12 10.15 0.25 -5.57
N LYS A 13 10.53 0.98 -4.52
CA LYS A 13 11.58 0.58 -3.56
C LYS A 13 10.98 0.19 -2.21
N VAL A 14 11.69 -0.68 -1.48
CA VAL A 14 11.32 -1.09 -0.12
C VAL A 14 12.42 -0.73 0.87
N ILE A 15 12.02 -0.21 2.03
CA ILE A 15 12.88 0.05 3.17
C ILE A 15 12.44 -0.87 4.31
N ILE A 16 13.35 -1.69 4.79
CA ILE A 16 13.13 -2.67 5.85
C ILE A 16 13.89 -2.23 7.10
N PHE A 17 13.16 -1.90 8.15
CA PHE A 17 13.72 -1.64 9.47
C PHE A 17 13.73 -2.94 10.26
N THR A 18 14.91 -3.41 10.69
CA THR A 18 15.02 -4.71 11.36
C THR A 18 16.15 -4.75 12.38
N SER A 19 15.99 -5.60 13.38
CA SER A 19 17.06 -5.99 14.31
C SER A 19 17.78 -7.27 13.89
N ASP A 20 17.32 -7.93 12.82
CA ASP A 20 17.96 -9.13 12.29
C ASP A 20 19.12 -8.77 11.35
N TYR A 21 20.28 -9.31 11.65
CA TYR A 21 21.49 -9.12 10.85
C TYR A 21 21.50 -9.97 9.56
N GLN A 22 20.66 -11.00 9.49
CA GLN A 22 20.62 -11.93 8.36
C GLN A 22 19.68 -11.49 7.23
N THR A 23 18.79 -10.53 7.51
CA THR A 23 17.76 -10.04 6.56
C THR A 23 18.28 -8.95 5.62
N SER A 24 19.56 -8.94 5.24
CA SER A 24 20.08 -7.89 4.35
C SER A 24 19.94 -8.27 2.88
N GLU A 25 18.81 -7.91 2.26
CA GLU A 25 18.74 -7.80 0.81
C GLU A 25 19.09 -6.37 0.39
N GLY A 26 20.12 -6.21 -0.45
CA GLY A 26 20.52 -4.89 -0.96
C GLY A 26 21.47 -4.13 -0.03
N LYS A 27 21.30 -2.82 0.02
CA LYS A 27 22.16 -1.92 0.82
C LYS A 27 21.71 -1.87 2.28
N THR A 28 22.65 -1.81 3.22
CA THR A 28 22.36 -1.72 4.65
C THR A 28 22.85 -0.41 5.24
N LEU A 29 21.97 0.27 5.98
CA LEU A 29 22.30 1.38 6.85
C LEU A 29 22.31 0.89 8.30
N PHE A 30 23.46 0.95 8.94
CA PHE A 30 23.58 0.68 10.38
C PHE A 30 23.25 1.94 11.18
N VAL A 31 22.26 1.84 12.07
CA VAL A 31 21.82 2.93 12.94
C VAL A 31 21.99 2.48 14.39
N PRO A 32 23.10 2.86 15.05
CA PRO A 32 23.33 2.53 16.45
C PRO A 32 22.25 3.12 17.36
N GLU A 33 22.16 2.58 18.56
CA GLU A 33 21.27 3.09 19.60
C GLU A 33 21.52 4.60 19.86
N GLY A 34 20.45 5.36 20.07
CA GLY A 34 20.50 6.81 20.28
C GLY A 34 20.74 7.66 19.02
N ARG A 35 20.99 7.04 17.86
CA ARG A 35 21.09 7.74 16.58
C ARG A 35 19.74 7.79 15.85
N GLU A 36 19.67 8.65 14.84
CA GLU A 36 18.49 8.83 13.99
C GLU A 36 18.84 8.55 12.54
N VAL A 37 17.83 8.14 11.80
CA VAL A 37 17.87 8.10 10.35
C VAL A 37 16.84 9.09 9.80
N ASN A 38 17.31 10.04 9.00
CA ASN A 38 16.44 11.01 8.35
C ASN A 38 16.14 10.60 6.90
N ILE A 39 15.08 11.21 6.36
CA ILE A 39 14.60 10.93 5.00
C ILE A 39 15.70 11.14 3.94
N HIS A 40 16.50 12.19 4.04
CA HIS A 40 17.56 12.48 3.05
C HIS A 40 18.62 11.38 3.02
N ARG A 41 18.99 10.84 4.20
CA ARG A 41 19.93 9.72 4.30
C ARG A 41 19.34 8.45 3.67
N VAL A 42 18.04 8.19 3.88
CA VAL A 42 17.33 7.05 3.29
C VAL A 42 17.26 7.21 1.76
N LEU A 43 16.84 8.37 1.26
CA LEU A 43 16.76 8.64 -0.18
C LEU A 43 18.12 8.48 -0.86
N LYS A 44 19.17 9.08 -0.30
CA LYS A 44 20.54 8.92 -0.82
C LYS A 44 21.01 7.46 -0.82
N ALA A 45 20.59 6.68 0.18
CA ALA A 45 20.94 5.25 0.21
C ALA A 45 20.17 4.43 -0.82
N LEU A 46 18.98 4.91 -1.25
CA LEU A 46 18.12 4.27 -2.24
C LEU A 46 18.49 4.60 -3.68
N ASP A 47 19.40 5.56 -3.96
CA ASP A 47 19.69 6.02 -5.32
C ASP A 47 20.05 4.88 -6.27
N ASP A 48 20.81 3.91 -5.79
CA ASP A 48 21.38 2.81 -6.56
C ASP A 48 20.83 1.42 -6.20
N THR A 49 19.75 1.35 -5.40
CA THR A 49 19.15 0.08 -4.97
C THR A 49 17.63 0.13 -4.94
N ARG A 50 16.99 -1.03 -5.07
CA ARG A 50 15.53 -1.20 -4.89
C ARG A 50 15.14 -1.70 -3.51
N SER A 51 16.13 -2.09 -2.69
CA SER A 51 15.91 -2.54 -1.32
C SER A 51 16.95 -1.94 -0.40
N LEU A 52 16.51 -1.36 0.72
CA LEU A 52 17.35 -0.78 1.75
C LEU A 52 16.99 -1.41 3.08
N THR A 53 17.97 -2.01 3.74
CA THR A 53 17.84 -2.44 5.13
C THR A 53 18.33 -1.35 6.06
N VAL A 54 17.51 -0.94 7.01
CA VAL A 54 17.89 -0.07 8.13
C VAL A 54 18.00 -0.97 9.36
N TRP A 55 19.22 -1.35 9.68
CA TRP A 55 19.47 -2.18 10.84
C TRP A 55 19.64 -1.33 12.11
N SER A 56 18.94 -1.72 13.17
CA SER A 56 19.10 -1.10 14.50
C SER A 56 18.74 -2.10 15.60
N PRO A 57 19.42 -2.08 16.74
CA PRO A 57 19.02 -2.87 17.91
C PRO A 57 17.66 -2.40 18.48
N ASP A 58 17.28 -1.14 18.29
CA ASP A 58 16.01 -0.57 18.72
C ASP A 58 15.17 -0.13 17.49
N VAL A 59 14.64 -1.13 16.79
CA VAL A 59 13.82 -0.93 15.58
C VAL A 59 12.61 -0.04 15.84
N LYS A 60 11.94 -0.24 16.99
CA LYS A 60 10.72 0.52 17.32
C LYS A 60 11.00 2.01 17.39
N THR A 61 11.99 2.40 18.19
CA THR A 61 12.32 3.83 18.36
C THR A 61 12.80 4.47 17.06
N ILE A 62 13.67 3.79 16.30
CA ILE A 62 14.18 4.32 15.03
C ILE A 62 13.06 4.46 14.00
N PHE A 63 12.18 3.49 13.88
CA PHE A 63 11.04 3.53 12.98
C PHE A 63 10.04 4.64 13.37
N ASP A 64 9.69 4.74 14.64
CA ASP A 64 8.78 5.79 15.14
C ASP A 64 9.36 7.19 14.90
N ARG A 65 10.68 7.40 15.11
CA ARG A 65 11.35 8.67 14.80
C ARG A 65 11.39 8.96 13.30
N PHE A 66 11.61 7.94 12.49
CA PHE A 66 11.55 8.09 11.03
C PHE A 66 10.16 8.53 10.59
N CYS A 67 9.10 7.87 11.08
CA CYS A 67 7.72 8.21 10.74
C CYS A 67 7.30 9.64 11.14
N ARG A 68 7.85 10.19 12.23
CA ARG A 68 7.55 11.56 12.68
C ARG A 68 8.03 12.67 11.75
N GLN A 69 8.87 12.34 10.76
CA GLN A 69 9.35 13.31 9.77
C GLN A 69 8.32 13.59 8.67
N PHE A 70 7.20 12.89 8.69
CA PHE A 70 6.15 12.95 7.66
C PHE A 70 4.83 13.45 8.24
N THR A 71 4.05 14.10 7.41
CA THR A 71 2.62 14.28 7.70
C THR A 71 1.92 12.94 7.45
N ARG A 72 1.20 12.46 8.46
CA ARG A 72 0.44 11.22 8.35
C ARG A 72 -0.79 11.40 7.51
N VAL A 73 -1.02 10.46 6.60
CA VAL A 73 -2.23 10.33 5.78
C VAL A 73 -2.81 8.94 6.00
N ASP A 74 -4.07 8.87 6.42
CA ASP A 74 -4.78 7.61 6.56
C ASP A 74 -5.64 7.37 5.31
N ALA A 75 -5.63 6.11 4.84
CA ALA A 75 -6.35 5.66 3.66
C ALA A 75 -6.87 4.23 3.87
N ALA A 76 -7.87 3.86 3.10
CA ALA A 76 -8.34 2.48 3.05
C ALA A 76 -8.72 2.08 1.63
N GLY A 77 -8.76 0.80 1.36
CA GLY A 77 -9.15 0.25 0.07
C GLY A 77 -9.44 -1.24 0.12
N GLY A 78 -9.78 -1.81 -1.02
CA GLY A 78 -10.22 -3.18 -1.10
C GLY A 78 -9.63 -3.99 -2.25
N ALA A 79 -9.37 -5.28 -1.98
CA ALA A 79 -9.22 -6.29 -3.00
C ALA A 79 -10.60 -6.95 -3.20
N VAL A 80 -11.29 -6.52 -4.25
CA VAL A 80 -12.66 -6.94 -4.54
C VAL A 80 -12.64 -8.21 -5.38
N VAL A 81 -13.34 -9.24 -4.90
CA VAL A 81 -13.46 -10.54 -5.56
C VAL A 81 -14.91 -10.76 -5.99
N ALA A 82 -15.13 -11.01 -7.28
CA ALA A 82 -16.43 -11.34 -7.82
C ALA A 82 -16.85 -12.78 -7.42
N THR A 83 -18.12 -13.10 -7.64
CA THR A 83 -18.67 -14.45 -7.36
C THR A 83 -18.01 -15.57 -8.16
N ASP A 84 -17.41 -15.26 -9.30
CA ASP A 84 -16.66 -16.19 -10.15
C ASP A 84 -15.16 -16.28 -9.78
N GLY A 85 -14.72 -15.56 -8.75
CA GLY A 85 -13.36 -15.59 -8.24
C GLY A 85 -12.39 -14.57 -8.86
N ARG A 86 -12.82 -13.82 -9.87
CA ARG A 86 -12.00 -12.77 -10.50
C ARG A 86 -11.80 -11.59 -9.55
N ILE A 87 -10.65 -10.94 -9.67
CA ILE A 87 -10.21 -9.81 -8.83
C ILE A 87 -10.31 -8.53 -9.65
N LEU A 88 -10.97 -7.50 -9.07
CA LEU A 88 -11.07 -6.18 -9.66
C LEU A 88 -9.76 -5.43 -9.52
N MET A 89 -9.29 -4.87 -10.62
CA MET A 89 -8.16 -3.94 -10.62
C MET A 89 -8.51 -2.68 -11.41
N ILE A 90 -7.97 -1.56 -10.98
CA ILE A 90 -8.06 -0.26 -11.67
C ILE A 90 -6.74 0.04 -12.38
N ARG A 91 -6.78 0.74 -13.51
CA ARG A 91 -5.57 1.22 -14.18
C ARG A 91 -5.40 2.69 -13.89
N ARG A 92 -4.37 3.02 -13.10
CA ARG A 92 -4.06 4.39 -12.69
C ARG A 92 -2.62 4.74 -13.05
N ARG A 93 -2.40 5.86 -13.73
CA ARG A 93 -1.06 6.32 -14.15
C ARG A 93 -0.25 5.27 -14.92
N GLY A 94 -0.93 4.43 -15.69
CA GLY A 94 -0.32 3.39 -16.51
C GLY A 94 -0.05 2.04 -15.81
N PHE A 95 -0.31 1.94 -14.51
CA PHE A 95 -0.14 0.71 -13.72
C PHE A 95 -1.48 0.14 -13.28
N TRP A 96 -1.54 -1.18 -13.14
CA TRP A 96 -2.66 -1.84 -12.47
C TRP A 96 -2.52 -1.66 -10.97
N ASP A 97 -3.57 -1.18 -10.33
CA ASP A 97 -3.65 -0.84 -8.91
C ASP A 97 -4.94 -1.44 -8.32
N LEU A 98 -5.11 -1.33 -7.01
CA LEU A 98 -6.36 -1.66 -6.32
C LEU A 98 -7.05 -0.37 -5.87
N PRO A 99 -8.40 -0.31 -5.89
CA PRO A 99 -9.15 0.87 -5.49
C PRO A 99 -8.94 1.21 -4.01
N LYS A 100 -8.67 2.51 -3.74
CA LYS A 100 -8.34 3.05 -2.43
C LYS A 100 -8.29 4.55 -2.43
N GLY A 101 -8.64 5.17 -1.33
CA GLY A 101 -8.46 6.60 -1.19
C GLY A 101 -8.36 7.10 0.24
N HIS A 102 -8.44 8.40 0.42
CA HIS A 102 -8.19 9.03 1.70
C HIS A 102 -9.36 8.88 2.65
N ARG A 103 -9.05 8.56 3.89
CA ARG A 103 -10.04 8.51 4.95
C ARG A 103 -10.48 9.92 5.34
N GLU A 104 -11.78 10.16 5.34
CA GLU A 104 -12.37 11.42 5.77
C GLU A 104 -12.38 11.55 7.31
N GLN A 105 -12.55 12.79 7.79
CA GLN A 105 -12.59 13.04 9.23
C GLN A 105 -13.83 12.42 9.87
N GLY A 106 -13.61 11.55 10.85
CA GLY A 106 -14.70 10.87 11.57
C GLY A 106 -15.25 9.62 10.87
N GLU A 107 -14.76 9.29 9.68
CA GLU A 107 -15.15 8.10 8.93
C GLU A 107 -14.52 6.84 9.54
N GLU A 108 -15.29 5.75 9.62
CA GLU A 108 -14.72 4.45 10.00
C GLU A 108 -13.86 3.88 8.85
N VAL A 109 -12.82 3.12 9.18
CA VAL A 109 -11.84 2.64 8.19
C VAL A 109 -12.47 1.72 7.14
N GLN A 110 -13.43 0.89 7.56
CA GLN A 110 -14.15 -0.01 6.66
C GLN A 110 -15.11 0.76 5.74
N ASP A 111 -15.76 1.81 6.26
CA ASP A 111 -16.65 2.66 5.48
C ASP A 111 -15.87 3.44 4.41
N CYS A 112 -14.70 3.96 4.77
CA CYS A 112 -13.76 4.55 3.82
C CYS A 112 -13.39 3.56 2.70
N ALA A 113 -13.01 2.34 3.05
CA ALA A 113 -12.64 1.33 2.05
C ALA A 113 -13.81 1.01 1.10
N LEU A 114 -15.04 0.89 1.62
CA LEU A 114 -16.22 0.64 0.82
C LEU A 114 -16.56 1.83 -0.09
N ARG A 115 -16.56 3.05 0.46
CA ARG A 115 -16.82 4.27 -0.30
C ARG A 115 -15.83 4.43 -1.46
N GLU A 116 -14.53 4.33 -1.19
CA GLU A 116 -13.50 4.50 -2.21
C GLU A 116 -13.59 3.45 -3.33
N VAL A 117 -13.87 2.19 -2.96
CA VAL A 117 -14.08 1.12 -3.95
C VAL A 117 -15.31 1.42 -4.80
N ALA A 118 -16.41 1.89 -4.21
CA ALA A 118 -17.63 2.22 -4.93
C ALA A 118 -17.44 3.43 -5.87
N GLU A 119 -16.76 4.48 -5.39
CA GLU A 119 -16.51 5.72 -6.15
C GLU A 119 -15.53 5.48 -7.31
N GLU A 120 -14.36 4.89 -7.03
CA GLU A 120 -13.33 4.67 -8.05
C GLU A 120 -13.74 3.67 -9.13
N CYS A 121 -14.62 2.69 -8.78
CA CYS A 121 -15.05 1.64 -9.70
C CYS A 121 -16.48 1.80 -10.25
N GLY A 122 -17.24 2.77 -9.76
CA GLY A 122 -18.64 2.98 -10.17
C GLY A 122 -19.55 1.80 -9.86
N ILE A 123 -19.27 1.04 -8.79
CA ILE A 123 -20.09 -0.12 -8.40
C ILE A 123 -21.06 0.25 -7.27
N ASP A 124 -22.18 -0.45 -7.20
CA ASP A 124 -23.16 -0.27 -6.12
C ASP A 124 -22.60 -0.82 -4.79
N PRO A 125 -22.36 0.03 -3.77
CA PRO A 125 -21.83 -0.41 -2.48
C PRO A 125 -22.74 -1.40 -1.76
N SER A 126 -24.04 -1.42 -2.03
CA SER A 126 -24.99 -2.39 -1.43
C SER A 126 -24.74 -3.83 -1.88
N LEU A 127 -24.01 -4.01 -2.98
CA LEU A 127 -23.62 -5.31 -3.55
C LEU A 127 -22.21 -5.72 -3.13
N VAL A 128 -21.53 -4.90 -2.32
CA VAL A 128 -20.18 -5.17 -1.79
C VAL A 128 -20.28 -5.57 -0.31
N THR A 129 -19.65 -6.68 0.03
CA THR A 129 -19.49 -7.08 1.43
C THR A 129 -18.03 -6.90 1.84
N VAL A 130 -17.78 -6.04 2.84
CA VAL A 130 -16.45 -5.86 3.42
C VAL A 130 -16.16 -7.00 4.39
N GLY A 131 -15.09 -7.74 4.12
CA GLY A 131 -14.64 -8.87 4.92
C GLY A 131 -13.48 -8.51 5.85
N SER A 132 -12.54 -9.46 6.03
CA SER A 132 -11.39 -9.29 6.92
C SER A 132 -10.34 -8.32 6.36
N GLU A 133 -9.59 -7.70 7.26
CA GLU A 133 -8.37 -6.98 6.93
C GLU A 133 -7.34 -7.97 6.34
N ILE A 134 -6.78 -7.63 5.16
CA ILE A 134 -5.73 -8.40 4.51
C ILE A 134 -4.37 -8.00 5.07
N THR A 135 -4.09 -6.69 5.03
CA THR A 135 -2.80 -6.12 5.44
C THR A 135 -2.90 -4.60 5.56
N ARG A 136 -1.83 -4.03 6.11
CA ARG A 136 -1.61 -2.58 6.11
C ARG A 136 -0.31 -2.29 5.39
N THR A 137 -0.35 -1.39 4.42
CA THR A 137 0.84 -0.93 3.71
C THR A 137 1.17 0.50 4.11
N LEU A 138 2.45 0.79 4.20
CA LEU A 138 2.94 2.11 4.57
C LEU A 138 3.89 2.59 3.47
N HIS A 139 3.58 3.72 2.82
CA HIS A 139 4.46 4.32 1.84
C HIS A 139 4.58 5.83 2.05
N PHE A 140 5.69 6.42 1.62
CA PHE A 140 5.88 7.85 1.69
C PHE A 140 6.17 8.43 0.32
N TYR A 141 5.82 9.70 0.16
CA TYR A 141 5.98 10.45 -1.09
C TYR A 141 6.09 11.95 -0.79
N TRP A 142 6.59 12.68 -1.76
CA TRP A 142 6.55 14.14 -1.72
C TRP A 142 5.23 14.62 -2.31
N ASP A 143 4.44 15.33 -1.53
CA ASP A 143 3.25 16.02 -2.03
C ASP A 143 3.66 17.42 -2.53
N ALA A 144 3.69 17.58 -3.85
CA ALA A 144 4.07 18.85 -4.48
C ALA A 144 3.01 19.95 -4.26
N GLY A 145 1.74 19.59 -4.10
CA GLY A 145 0.66 20.54 -3.85
C GLY A 145 0.74 21.14 -2.44
N GLN A 146 1.16 20.34 -1.46
CA GLN A 146 1.32 20.77 -0.07
C GLN A 146 2.77 21.14 0.28
N GLY A 147 3.74 20.85 -0.60
CA GLY A 147 5.15 21.13 -0.38
C GLY A 147 5.76 20.39 0.83
N ARG A 148 5.33 19.16 1.08
CA ARG A 148 5.75 18.40 2.24
C ARG A 148 5.87 16.89 1.96
N TRP A 149 6.61 16.20 2.82
CA TRP A 149 6.66 14.75 2.83
C TRP A 149 5.46 14.17 3.57
N GLU A 150 4.78 13.23 2.94
CA GLU A 150 3.65 12.51 3.51
C GLU A 150 3.95 11.03 3.64
N MET A 151 3.37 10.42 4.69
CA MET A 151 3.40 8.98 4.92
C MET A 151 1.98 8.46 4.98
N LYS A 152 1.58 7.72 3.95
CA LYS A 152 0.25 7.15 3.78
C LYS A 152 0.22 5.73 4.34
N LEU A 153 -0.62 5.54 5.37
CA LEU A 153 -1.01 4.22 5.86
C LEU A 153 -2.30 3.81 5.15
N THR A 154 -2.25 2.75 4.36
CA THR A 154 -3.45 2.19 3.73
C THR A 154 -3.83 0.86 4.39
N VAL A 155 -5.06 0.76 4.85
CA VAL A 155 -5.65 -0.48 5.37
C VAL A 155 -6.40 -1.16 4.23
N TRP A 156 -6.09 -2.42 3.98
CA TRP A 156 -6.65 -3.19 2.86
C TRP A 156 -7.59 -4.27 3.35
N TYR A 157 -8.78 -4.32 2.77
CA TYR A 157 -9.80 -5.29 3.09
C TYR A 157 -10.05 -6.26 1.94
N ARG A 158 -10.31 -7.52 2.27
CA ARG A 158 -10.93 -8.45 1.35
C ARG A 158 -12.39 -8.05 1.21
N MET A 159 -12.86 -7.94 -0.03
CA MET A 159 -14.25 -7.61 -0.32
C MET A 159 -14.82 -8.62 -1.30
N SER A 160 -16.11 -8.93 -1.18
CA SER A 160 -16.84 -9.74 -2.14
C SER A 160 -17.89 -8.88 -2.83
N TYR A 161 -18.03 -9.07 -4.15
CA TYR A 161 -18.99 -8.35 -5.00
C TYR A 161 -20.02 -9.33 -5.57
N ALA A 162 -21.31 -9.06 -5.29
CA ALA A 162 -22.43 -9.89 -5.74
C ALA A 162 -23.15 -9.33 -6.97
N GLY A 163 -22.68 -8.19 -7.51
CA GLY A 163 -23.27 -7.56 -8.69
C GLY A 163 -22.74 -8.14 -10.00
N ASP A 164 -23.23 -7.57 -11.11
CA ASP A 164 -22.76 -7.93 -12.46
C ASP A 164 -21.37 -7.30 -12.72
N PRO A 165 -20.31 -8.09 -12.97
CA PRO A 165 -18.97 -7.57 -13.24
C PRO A 165 -18.88 -6.63 -14.46
N ARG A 166 -19.88 -6.60 -15.33
CA ARG A 166 -19.93 -5.68 -16.48
C ARG A 166 -20.29 -4.25 -16.09
N HIS A 167 -20.87 -4.05 -14.90
CA HIS A 167 -21.29 -2.75 -14.42
C HIS A 167 -20.18 -2.12 -13.57
N VAL A 168 -19.11 -1.68 -14.23
CA VAL A 168 -18.02 -0.90 -13.66
C VAL A 168 -17.80 0.36 -14.48
N THR A 169 -17.45 1.46 -13.82
CA THR A 169 -17.18 2.74 -14.49
C THR A 169 -15.99 3.40 -13.81
N PRO A 170 -14.90 3.71 -14.53
CA PRO A 170 -13.73 4.36 -13.95
C PRO A 170 -14.02 5.81 -13.57
N GLN A 171 -13.57 6.21 -12.39
CA GLN A 171 -13.56 7.60 -11.95
C GLN A 171 -12.38 8.33 -12.59
N THR A 172 -12.61 8.96 -13.74
CA THR A 172 -11.56 9.57 -14.57
C THR A 172 -10.90 10.78 -13.91
N GLU A 173 -11.59 11.45 -12.98
CA GLU A 173 -11.08 12.56 -12.17
C GLU A 173 -9.91 12.15 -11.25
N GLU A 174 -9.82 10.86 -10.93
CA GLU A 174 -8.76 10.26 -10.12
C GLU A 174 -7.63 9.62 -10.96
N ASP A 175 -7.50 10.00 -12.24
CA ASP A 175 -6.54 9.42 -13.20
C ASP A 175 -6.77 7.90 -13.45
N ILE A 176 -7.97 7.40 -13.21
CA ILE A 176 -8.33 6.00 -13.49
C ILE A 176 -8.80 5.91 -14.94
N THR A 177 -8.03 5.19 -15.75
CA THR A 177 -8.26 5.09 -17.20
C THR A 177 -8.98 3.81 -17.59
N ASP A 178 -8.96 2.80 -16.73
CA ASP A 178 -9.52 1.49 -17.03
C ASP A 178 -9.86 0.70 -15.76
N ILE A 179 -10.79 -0.24 -15.85
CA ILE A 179 -11.15 -1.18 -14.78
C ILE A 179 -11.39 -2.54 -15.42
N GLU A 180 -10.74 -3.56 -14.89
CA GLU A 180 -10.90 -4.93 -15.37
C GLU A 180 -10.96 -5.95 -14.23
N TRP A 181 -11.64 -7.07 -14.51
CA TRP A 181 -11.69 -8.25 -13.65
C TRP A 181 -10.74 -9.31 -14.17
N PHE A 182 -9.75 -9.65 -13.37
CA PHE A 182 -8.70 -10.60 -13.73
C PHE A 182 -8.82 -11.90 -12.95
N GLU A 183 -8.53 -13.02 -13.62
CA GLU A 183 -8.27 -14.28 -12.94
C GLU A 183 -7.12 -14.08 -11.91
N PRO A 184 -7.09 -14.83 -10.79
CA PRO A 184 -6.12 -14.64 -9.72
C PRO A 184 -4.65 -14.66 -10.19
N GLU A 185 -4.32 -15.52 -11.15
CA GLU A 185 -2.98 -15.62 -11.72
C GLU A 185 -2.62 -14.38 -12.54
N GLN A 186 -3.57 -13.86 -13.32
CA GLN A 186 -3.33 -12.65 -14.11
C GLN A 186 -3.25 -11.41 -13.22
N ALA A 187 -4.08 -11.32 -12.17
CA ALA A 187 -4.00 -10.27 -11.17
C ALA A 187 -2.63 -10.27 -10.48
N ALA A 188 -2.08 -11.44 -10.17
CA ALA A 188 -0.73 -11.56 -9.60
C ALA A 188 0.36 -11.12 -10.58
N CYS A 189 0.25 -11.44 -11.87
CA CYS A 189 1.16 -10.96 -12.90
C CYS A 189 1.12 -9.43 -13.02
N ASN A 190 -0.08 -8.85 -13.05
CA ASN A 190 -0.28 -7.41 -13.11
C ASN A 190 0.29 -6.71 -11.87
N ALA A 191 0.05 -7.25 -10.68
CA ALA A 191 0.60 -6.75 -9.42
C ALA A 191 2.13 -6.82 -9.36
N ALA A 192 2.75 -7.84 -9.96
CA ALA A 192 4.21 -7.98 -10.03
C ALA A 192 4.86 -6.86 -10.86
N LEU A 193 4.13 -6.30 -11.83
CA LEU A 193 4.56 -5.19 -12.70
C LEU A 193 4.13 -3.82 -12.15
N SER A 194 3.46 -3.79 -11.00
CA SER A 194 2.93 -2.59 -10.35
C SER A 194 3.74 -2.19 -9.11
N TYR A 195 3.11 -1.36 -8.25
CA TYR A 195 3.71 -0.97 -6.97
C TYR A 195 3.88 -2.18 -6.03
N LYS A 196 4.98 -2.20 -5.29
CA LYS A 196 5.25 -3.29 -4.33
C LYS A 196 4.17 -3.45 -3.26
N THR A 197 3.49 -2.36 -2.90
CA THR A 197 2.34 -2.37 -1.99
C THR A 197 1.19 -3.22 -2.54
N ILE A 198 0.89 -3.09 -3.85
CA ILE A 198 -0.19 -3.85 -4.51
C ILE A 198 0.17 -5.33 -4.62
N ARG A 199 1.42 -5.62 -4.95
CA ARG A 199 1.93 -6.99 -4.93
C ARG A 199 1.77 -7.63 -3.56
N GLU A 200 2.13 -6.92 -2.47
CA GLU A 200 1.95 -7.42 -1.10
C GLU A 200 0.49 -7.77 -0.79
N VAL A 201 -0.46 -6.91 -1.21
CA VAL A 201 -1.90 -7.15 -0.98
C VAL A 201 -2.37 -8.38 -1.74
N ILE A 202 -2.04 -8.50 -3.02
CA ILE A 202 -2.46 -9.66 -3.86
C ILE A 202 -1.82 -10.95 -3.38
N ASP A 203 -0.54 -10.94 -2.97
CA ASP A 203 0.13 -12.13 -2.44
C ASP A 203 -0.55 -12.62 -1.13
N LYS A 204 -0.98 -11.70 -0.26
CA LYS A 204 -1.70 -12.02 1.00
C LYS A 204 -3.18 -12.35 0.80
N LEU A 205 -3.80 -11.90 -0.29
CA LEU A 205 -5.19 -12.22 -0.61
C LEU A 205 -5.38 -13.72 -0.90
N LYS A 206 -4.32 -14.41 -1.36
CA LYS A 206 -4.33 -15.83 -1.72
C LYS A 206 -4.26 -16.78 -0.52
N ASN A 207 -3.81 -16.28 0.62
CA ASN A 207 -3.66 -17.04 1.88
C ASN A 207 -4.85 -16.79 2.81
#